data_924b73386c42951733ea43298623fe1a
#
_entry.id   924b73386c42951733ea43298623fe1a
#
_cell.length_a   1.000
_cell.length_b   1.000
_cell.length_c   1.000
_cell.angle_alpha   90.00
_cell.angle_beta   90.00
_cell.angle_gamma   90.00
#
_symmetry.space_group_name_H-M   'P 1'
#
loop_
_entity.id
_entity.type
_entity.pdbx_description
1 polymer ?
#
loop_
_entity_poly.entity_id
_entity_poly.type
_entity_poly.pdbx_seq_one_letter_code
_entity_poly.pdbx_strand_id
1 'polypeptide(L)'
;MGEKREIWFMEGSTAEKLAAPLRENYDLCSLSASQQAASSSKSEPGCAANYGVVLADMRNGAPVLPSSWNGSGSNYRVIGVVPASGFGPAKTSESPGAKAAASVFAFVSANASREELEKTLGIAFENIELAARERAAREELESAELEREQLNEIGIALSSQRDIRELLNLILAKAREITRADAGSLYLIEDDAEGRRHLRFMLTQNDSLVFPFKEFTLPLAEDSMAGYTALRGKVVNFADAYHIPPEMPFHFNDHYDRESGYRTKSLLTLPMRNAKSEVLGVLQLINAKSDPAARLRSEADVAAHVQPFHERSVRLALSLASQAAVAYENRKLYNDIQILFEGFVQAAVTAIEQRDPTTSGHSVRVAAYTQGLAEIVDQVSTGPYSASHFDHEQMKEIRYAALLHDFGKVGVREDVLVKAKKLYPLQVELVKQRFDYIRKEVEVGMVRRKLQMFLERDRGDALGEIARLSEDFEQRLDRIQDYLEFILQTNEPTLMEQGQFRKLNEIAKQSFLDSKGSELPYI
;
A
#
# COMPACT_ATOMS: atom_id res chain seq x y z
N MET A 1 -31.14 -44.62 -13.29
CA MET A 1 -31.04 -45.87 -12.53
C MET A 1 -29.96 -45.57 -11.48
N GLY A 2 -30.39 -45.53 -10.19
CA GLY A 2 -29.42 -45.27 -9.12
C GLY A 2 -28.47 -46.48 -8.99
N GLU A 3 -27.18 -46.19 -8.79
CA GLU A 3 -26.20 -47.24 -8.50
C GLU A 3 -26.67 -48.00 -7.25
N LYS A 4 -26.69 -49.35 -7.36
CA LYS A 4 -27.01 -50.16 -6.20
C LYS A 4 -25.88 -50.06 -5.18
N ARG A 5 -26.24 -49.98 -3.90
CA ARG A 5 -25.31 -49.92 -2.78
C ARG A 5 -24.64 -51.29 -2.55
N GLU A 6 -23.33 -51.35 -2.35
CA GLU A 6 -22.55 -52.58 -2.24
C GLU A 6 -22.56 -53.12 -0.79
N ILE A 7 -22.82 -54.45 -0.67
CA ILE A 7 -22.70 -55.21 0.59
C ILE A 7 -21.67 -56.29 0.37
N TRP A 8 -20.66 -56.29 1.23
CA TRP A 8 -19.55 -57.23 1.20
C TRP A 8 -19.71 -58.30 2.28
N PHE A 9 -19.41 -59.54 2.01
CA PHE A 9 -19.45 -60.63 2.97
C PHE A 9 -18.40 -61.69 2.65
N MET A 10 -18.07 -62.54 3.67
CA MET A 10 -17.19 -63.69 3.49
C MET A 10 -17.94 -64.83 2.85
N GLU A 11 -17.38 -65.43 1.82
CA GLU A 11 -17.93 -66.58 1.10
C GLU A 11 -18.08 -67.77 2.07
N GLY A 12 -19.23 -68.50 2.03
CA GLY A 12 -19.54 -69.59 2.93
C GLY A 12 -19.94 -69.20 4.34
N SER A 13 -20.04 -67.90 4.64
CA SER A 13 -20.38 -67.38 6.00
C SER A 13 -21.88 -67.31 6.26
N THR A 14 -22.25 -67.10 7.53
CA THR A 14 -23.63 -66.79 7.91
C THR A 14 -24.05 -65.43 7.36
N ALA A 15 -23.12 -64.51 7.20
CA ALA A 15 -23.34 -63.20 6.59
C ALA A 15 -23.82 -63.34 5.13
N GLU A 16 -23.29 -64.29 4.36
CA GLU A 16 -23.78 -64.60 3.02
C GLU A 16 -25.24 -65.03 3.00
N LYS A 17 -25.61 -65.95 3.93
CA LYS A 17 -27.02 -66.42 4.04
C LYS A 17 -27.98 -65.31 4.39
N LEU A 18 -27.58 -64.36 5.25
CA LEU A 18 -28.34 -63.20 5.64
C LEU A 18 -28.44 -62.21 4.48
N ALA A 19 -27.38 -62.00 3.72
CA ALA A 19 -27.34 -61.05 2.59
C ALA A 19 -28.10 -61.57 1.37
N ALA A 20 -28.17 -62.88 1.15
CA ALA A 20 -28.77 -63.46 -0.07
C ALA A 20 -30.16 -62.93 -0.43
N PRO A 21 -31.11 -62.72 0.53
CA PRO A 21 -32.43 -62.12 0.24
C PRO A 21 -32.38 -60.66 -0.22
N LEU A 22 -31.27 -59.98 -0.09
CA LEU A 22 -31.09 -58.54 -0.39
C LEU A 22 -30.62 -58.26 -1.83
N ARG A 23 -30.36 -59.29 -2.64
CA ARG A 23 -29.87 -59.15 -4.05
C ARG A 23 -30.72 -58.29 -4.95
N GLU A 24 -31.96 -58.12 -4.64
CA GLU A 24 -32.86 -57.25 -5.39
C GLU A 24 -32.54 -55.77 -5.24
N ASN A 25 -32.12 -55.37 -4.05
CA ASN A 25 -31.93 -53.96 -3.68
C ASN A 25 -30.44 -53.53 -3.55
N TYR A 26 -29.51 -54.51 -3.44
CA TYR A 26 -28.10 -54.27 -3.19
C TYR A 26 -27.21 -55.14 -4.10
N ASP A 27 -26.02 -54.62 -4.42
CA ASP A 27 -24.99 -55.40 -5.08
C ASP A 27 -24.21 -56.20 -4.02
N LEU A 28 -24.25 -57.48 -4.12
CA LEU A 28 -23.62 -58.40 -3.17
C LEU A 28 -22.24 -58.83 -3.67
N CYS A 29 -21.21 -58.48 -2.90
CA CYS A 29 -19.81 -58.75 -3.20
C CYS A 29 -19.23 -59.75 -2.19
N SER A 30 -18.62 -60.87 -2.69
CA SER A 30 -18.00 -61.87 -1.80
C SER A 30 -16.48 -61.61 -1.66
N LEU A 31 -15.97 -61.80 -0.46
CA LEU A 31 -14.53 -61.80 -0.15
C LEU A 31 -14.04 -63.24 -0.05
N SER A 32 -13.11 -63.64 -0.90
CA SER A 32 -12.46 -64.96 -0.79
C SER A 32 -11.33 -64.94 0.23
N ALA A 33 -11.00 -66.09 0.84
CA ALA A 33 -9.92 -66.21 1.81
C ALA A 33 -8.53 -65.85 1.24
N SER A 34 -8.33 -65.94 -0.07
CA SER A 34 -7.09 -65.53 -0.75
C SER A 34 -6.90 -64.04 -0.85
N GLN A 35 -7.96 -63.25 -0.84
CA GLN A 35 -7.94 -61.78 -0.87
C GLN A 35 -7.61 -61.17 0.50
N GLN A 36 -7.78 -61.90 1.59
CA GLN A 36 -7.34 -61.48 2.94
C GLN A 36 -5.81 -61.42 3.10
N ALA A 37 -5.08 -62.26 2.38
CA ALA A 37 -3.60 -62.35 2.44
C ALA A 37 -2.88 -61.30 1.59
N ALA A 38 -3.57 -60.69 0.64
CA ALA A 38 -3.01 -59.76 -0.34
C ALA A 38 -3.00 -58.28 0.07
N SER A 39 -3.22 -57.96 1.38
CA SER A 39 -3.32 -56.58 1.89
C SER A 39 -2.03 -55.75 1.90
N SER A 40 -0.98 -56.18 1.21
CA SER A 40 0.28 -55.43 1.04
C SER A 40 0.54 -54.87 -0.38
N SER A 41 -0.35 -55.06 -1.35
CA SER A 41 -0.21 -54.48 -2.70
C SER A 41 -1.45 -53.67 -3.08
N LYS A 42 -1.20 -52.49 -3.61
CA LYS A 42 -2.15 -51.43 -4.05
C LYS A 42 -3.05 -51.84 -5.23
N SER A 43 -3.78 -52.92 -5.16
CA SER A 43 -4.80 -53.27 -6.17
C SER A 43 -6.09 -53.62 -5.45
N GLU A 44 -7.04 -52.70 -5.47
CA GLU A 44 -8.41 -52.92 -5.06
C GLU A 44 -9.10 -54.00 -5.89
N PRO A 45 -9.96 -54.84 -5.31
CA PRO A 45 -10.79 -55.74 -6.07
C PRO A 45 -11.74 -54.94 -6.94
N GLY A 46 -11.86 -55.28 -8.23
CA GLY A 46 -12.54 -54.52 -9.28
C GLY A 46 -14.05 -54.38 -9.15
N CYS A 47 -14.53 -53.77 -8.05
CA CYS A 47 -15.88 -53.29 -7.90
C CYS A 47 -15.91 -51.75 -7.95
N ALA A 48 -16.93 -51.18 -8.57
CA ALA A 48 -17.01 -49.79 -8.99
C ALA A 48 -17.34 -48.78 -7.88
N ALA A 49 -17.76 -49.20 -6.69
CA ALA A 49 -18.14 -48.28 -5.61
C ALA A 49 -17.00 -48.07 -4.62
N ASN A 50 -16.74 -46.77 -4.34
CA ASN A 50 -15.71 -46.35 -3.39
C ASN A 50 -16.18 -46.46 -1.92
N TYR A 51 -17.35 -47.02 -1.65
CA TYR A 51 -17.91 -47.17 -0.31
C TYR A 51 -18.89 -48.36 -0.20
N GLY A 52 -19.02 -48.95 0.95
CA GLY A 52 -19.90 -50.10 1.15
C GLY A 52 -20.08 -50.54 2.62
N VAL A 53 -20.94 -51.50 2.82
CA VAL A 53 -21.14 -52.13 4.15
C VAL A 53 -20.58 -53.55 4.14
N VAL A 54 -19.84 -53.92 5.16
CA VAL A 54 -19.27 -55.26 5.33
C VAL A 54 -20.05 -56.02 6.40
N LEU A 55 -20.65 -57.14 6.02
CA LEU A 55 -21.23 -58.08 6.97
C LEU A 55 -20.17 -59.09 7.40
N ALA A 56 -19.75 -58.99 8.65
CA ALA A 56 -18.68 -59.81 9.21
C ALA A 56 -19.23 -60.87 10.19
N ASP A 57 -18.98 -62.15 9.94
CA ASP A 57 -19.37 -63.23 10.84
C ASP A 57 -18.43 -63.24 12.06
N MET A 58 -18.99 -62.97 13.23
CA MET A 58 -18.25 -62.85 14.51
C MET A 58 -18.23 -64.13 15.34
N ARG A 59 -18.77 -65.24 14.83
CA ARG A 59 -18.86 -66.51 15.61
C ARG A 59 -17.49 -67.14 15.92
N ASN A 60 -16.54 -66.96 15.03
CA ASN A 60 -15.17 -67.50 15.17
C ASN A 60 -14.13 -66.41 15.55
N GLY A 61 -14.55 -65.29 16.06
CA GLY A 61 -13.73 -64.09 16.29
C GLY A 61 -13.92 -63.03 15.19
N ALA A 62 -13.36 -61.85 15.44
CA ALA A 62 -13.46 -60.77 14.46
C ALA A 62 -12.63 -61.14 13.20
N PRO A 63 -13.19 -60.98 12.00
CA PRO A 63 -12.44 -61.19 10.75
C PRO A 63 -11.35 -60.15 10.61
N VAL A 64 -10.22 -60.53 10.04
CA VAL A 64 -9.15 -59.60 9.65
C VAL A 64 -9.61 -58.89 8.38
N LEU A 65 -9.99 -57.62 8.54
CA LEU A 65 -10.37 -56.77 7.42
C LEU A 65 -9.18 -55.90 7.01
N PRO A 66 -9.10 -55.47 5.73
CA PRO A 66 -8.10 -54.49 5.30
C PRO A 66 -8.12 -53.25 6.17
N SER A 67 -6.96 -52.68 6.51
CA SER A 67 -6.83 -51.53 7.40
C SER A 67 -7.58 -50.29 6.86
N SER A 68 -7.73 -50.20 5.54
CA SER A 68 -8.51 -49.18 4.86
C SER A 68 -10.02 -49.24 5.14
N TRP A 69 -10.54 -50.38 5.62
CA TRP A 69 -11.95 -50.61 5.88
C TRP A 69 -12.32 -50.40 7.35
N ASN A 70 -11.33 -50.18 8.21
CA ASN A 70 -11.51 -50.05 9.65
C ASN A 70 -11.33 -48.59 10.10
N GLY A 71 -12.28 -48.09 10.86
CA GLY A 71 -12.19 -46.78 11.51
C GLY A 71 -13.30 -45.80 11.14
N SER A 72 -13.46 -44.77 11.93
CA SER A 72 -14.48 -43.74 11.75
C SER A 72 -14.33 -42.90 10.45
N GLY A 73 -13.11 -42.92 9.87
CA GLY A 73 -12.77 -42.25 8.62
C GLY A 73 -12.86 -43.11 7.35
N SER A 74 -13.17 -44.43 7.48
CA SER A 74 -13.26 -45.31 6.33
C SER A 74 -14.56 -45.11 5.54
N ASN A 75 -14.50 -45.42 4.24
CA ASN A 75 -15.67 -45.42 3.37
C ASN A 75 -16.54 -46.67 3.55
N TYR A 76 -16.19 -47.51 4.51
CA TYR A 76 -16.89 -48.76 4.81
C TYR A 76 -17.39 -48.76 6.25
N ARG A 77 -18.50 -49.49 6.51
CA ARG A 77 -19.00 -49.76 7.87
C ARG A 77 -19.12 -51.27 8.03
N VAL A 78 -18.61 -51.76 9.15
CA VAL A 78 -18.65 -53.19 9.48
C VAL A 78 -19.85 -53.47 10.37
N ILE A 79 -20.70 -54.40 9.96
CA ILE A 79 -21.80 -54.91 10.78
C ILE A 79 -21.45 -56.32 11.19
N GLY A 80 -21.31 -56.56 12.49
CA GLY A 80 -21.02 -57.87 13.07
C GLY A 80 -22.25 -58.78 13.10
N VAL A 81 -22.18 -59.95 12.48
CA VAL A 81 -23.21 -60.99 12.58
C VAL A 81 -22.89 -61.89 13.78
N VAL A 82 -23.75 -61.87 14.78
CA VAL A 82 -23.57 -62.62 16.05
C VAL A 82 -24.53 -63.81 16.16
N PRO A 83 -24.23 -64.87 16.94
CA PRO A 83 -25.13 -65.98 17.17
C PRO A 83 -26.49 -65.55 17.76
N ALA A 84 -27.56 -66.28 17.50
CA ALA A 84 -28.90 -65.98 18.01
C ALA A 84 -28.97 -65.99 19.55
N SER A 85 -28.05 -66.70 20.24
CA SER A 85 -27.86 -66.73 21.70
C SER A 85 -27.18 -65.50 22.30
N GLY A 86 -26.81 -64.48 21.42
CA GLY A 86 -26.04 -63.31 21.88
C GLY A 86 -24.55 -63.58 22.12
N PHE A 87 -23.82 -62.56 22.50
CA PHE A 87 -22.46 -62.72 23.00
C PHE A 87 -22.52 -63.37 24.36
N GLY A 88 -21.85 -64.54 24.58
CA GLY A 88 -21.54 -65.01 25.91
C GLY A 88 -20.72 -63.96 26.69
N PRO A 89 -20.69 -64.00 28.05
CA PRO A 89 -20.02 -62.98 28.86
C PRO A 89 -18.58 -62.77 28.33
N ALA A 90 -18.26 -61.55 27.98
CA ALA A 90 -16.97 -61.14 27.45
C ALA A 90 -15.87 -61.55 28.44
N LYS A 91 -15.00 -62.47 28.05
CA LYS A 91 -13.75 -62.74 28.79
C LYS A 91 -12.86 -61.49 28.62
N THR A 92 -12.70 -60.81 29.73
CA THR A 92 -11.68 -59.75 30.04
C THR A 92 -10.91 -59.04 28.92
N SER A 93 -10.75 -57.79 29.10
CA SER A 93 -10.24 -56.68 28.28
C SER A 93 -8.89 -56.84 27.53
N GLU A 94 -8.33 -58.00 27.41
CA GLU A 94 -6.99 -58.23 26.79
C GLU A 94 -7.01 -59.21 25.60
N SER A 95 -8.16 -59.68 25.15
CA SER A 95 -8.19 -60.55 23.97
C SER A 95 -8.20 -59.75 22.64
N PRO A 96 -7.52 -60.25 21.58
CA PRO A 96 -7.54 -59.58 20.27
C PRO A 96 -8.93 -59.26 19.73
N GLY A 97 -9.95 -60.00 20.18
CA GLY A 97 -11.35 -59.76 19.82
C GLY A 97 -11.99 -58.50 20.41
N ALA A 98 -11.49 -57.97 21.56
CA ALA A 98 -12.03 -56.75 22.16
C ALA A 98 -11.64 -55.46 21.36
N LYS A 99 -10.42 -55.41 20.78
CA LYS A 99 -9.99 -54.30 19.90
C LYS A 99 -10.73 -54.34 18.54
N ALA A 100 -11.04 -55.52 18.02
CA ALA A 100 -11.78 -55.66 16.77
C ALA A 100 -13.27 -55.33 16.93
N ALA A 101 -13.86 -55.60 18.10
CA ALA A 101 -15.24 -55.21 18.39
C ALA A 101 -15.44 -53.69 18.45
N ALA A 102 -14.39 -52.91 18.79
CA ALA A 102 -14.43 -51.45 18.83
C ALA A 102 -14.52 -50.80 17.43
N SER A 103 -14.24 -51.53 16.35
CA SER A 103 -14.33 -51.05 14.98
C SER A 103 -15.65 -51.44 14.28
N VAL A 104 -16.51 -52.19 14.93
CA VAL A 104 -17.81 -52.64 14.39
C VAL A 104 -18.85 -51.54 14.58
N PHE A 105 -19.49 -51.11 13.49
CA PHE A 105 -20.51 -50.08 13.50
C PHE A 105 -21.80 -50.51 14.22
N ALA A 106 -22.25 -51.72 13.96
CA ALA A 106 -23.45 -52.30 14.55
C ALA A 106 -23.35 -53.83 14.60
N PHE A 107 -24.19 -54.46 15.43
CA PHE A 107 -24.32 -55.90 15.47
C PHE A 107 -25.73 -56.34 15.05
N VAL A 108 -25.83 -57.43 14.34
CA VAL A 108 -27.08 -58.04 13.92
C VAL A 108 -27.08 -59.53 14.24
N SER A 109 -28.21 -60.07 14.66
CA SER A 109 -28.37 -61.49 14.94
C SER A 109 -28.25 -62.35 13.67
N ALA A 110 -27.68 -63.52 13.77
CA ALA A 110 -27.67 -64.52 12.69
C ALA A 110 -29.08 -64.96 12.27
N ASN A 111 -30.09 -64.73 13.10
CA ASN A 111 -31.49 -64.99 12.82
C ASN A 111 -32.29 -63.69 12.62
N ALA A 112 -31.62 -62.58 12.35
CA ALA A 112 -32.34 -61.32 12.13
C ALA A 112 -33.31 -61.43 10.97
N SER A 113 -34.44 -60.73 11.10
CA SER A 113 -35.40 -60.59 10.00
C SER A 113 -34.80 -59.72 8.89
N ARG A 114 -35.33 -59.90 7.68
CA ARG A 114 -34.96 -59.03 6.52
C ARG A 114 -35.12 -57.54 6.88
N GLU A 115 -36.20 -57.19 7.55
CA GLU A 115 -36.52 -55.81 7.95
C GLU A 115 -35.49 -55.25 8.96
N GLU A 116 -35.08 -56.01 9.94
CA GLU A 116 -34.02 -55.60 10.89
C GLU A 116 -32.68 -55.38 10.18
N LEU A 117 -32.34 -56.28 9.25
CA LEU A 117 -31.09 -56.17 8.51
C LEU A 117 -31.12 -54.93 7.56
N GLU A 118 -32.21 -54.76 6.81
CA GLU A 118 -32.39 -53.59 5.93
C GLU A 118 -32.36 -52.29 6.71
N LYS A 119 -32.95 -52.21 7.90
CA LYS A 119 -32.90 -51.03 8.77
C LYS A 119 -31.47 -50.75 9.25
N THR A 120 -30.75 -51.77 9.66
CA THR A 120 -29.35 -51.63 10.10
C THR A 120 -28.41 -51.23 8.99
N LEU A 121 -28.58 -51.80 7.81
CA LEU A 121 -27.90 -51.39 6.56
C LEU A 121 -28.20 -49.96 6.19
N GLY A 122 -29.47 -49.55 6.25
CA GLY A 122 -29.88 -48.16 5.99
C GLY A 122 -29.14 -47.19 6.86
N ILE A 123 -29.10 -47.40 8.17
CA ILE A 123 -28.34 -46.55 9.11
C ILE A 123 -26.84 -46.53 8.80
N ALA A 124 -26.25 -47.69 8.44
CA ALA A 124 -24.84 -47.78 8.10
C ALA A 124 -24.51 -46.96 6.80
N PHE A 125 -25.35 -47.08 5.78
CA PHE A 125 -25.18 -46.30 4.55
C PHE A 125 -25.39 -44.79 4.77
N GLU A 126 -26.41 -44.38 5.53
CA GLU A 126 -26.59 -42.95 5.90
C GLU A 126 -25.36 -42.42 6.64
N ASN A 127 -24.79 -43.20 7.56
CA ASN A 127 -23.59 -42.79 8.30
C ASN A 127 -22.38 -42.65 7.38
N ILE A 128 -22.21 -43.52 6.36
CA ILE A 128 -21.16 -43.39 5.34
C ILE A 128 -21.34 -42.11 4.54
N GLU A 129 -22.57 -41.83 4.09
CA GLU A 129 -22.86 -40.63 3.32
C GLU A 129 -22.64 -39.34 4.14
N LEU A 130 -23.05 -39.31 5.40
CA LEU A 130 -22.82 -38.20 6.33
C LEU A 130 -21.33 -37.97 6.56
N ALA A 131 -20.55 -39.01 6.82
CA ALA A 131 -19.12 -38.93 7.04
C ALA A 131 -18.36 -38.50 5.75
N ALA A 132 -18.85 -38.87 4.58
CA ALA A 132 -18.31 -38.43 3.31
C ALA A 132 -18.57 -36.92 3.06
N ARG A 133 -19.82 -36.46 3.33
CA ARG A 133 -20.18 -35.04 3.26
C ARG A 133 -19.40 -34.18 4.27
N GLU A 134 -19.25 -34.66 5.49
CA GLU A 134 -18.47 -33.97 6.53
C GLU A 134 -17.00 -33.80 6.09
N ARG A 135 -16.39 -34.87 5.57
CA ARG A 135 -15.00 -34.79 5.03
C ARG A 135 -14.86 -33.82 3.89
N ALA A 136 -15.76 -33.92 2.89
CA ALA A 136 -15.75 -32.99 1.76
C ALA A 136 -15.91 -31.53 2.19
N ALA A 137 -16.84 -31.26 3.12
CA ALA A 137 -17.02 -29.92 3.68
C ALA A 137 -15.81 -29.44 4.48
N ARG A 138 -15.16 -30.33 5.22
CA ARG A 138 -13.94 -30.00 5.97
C ARG A 138 -12.75 -29.70 5.06
N GLU A 139 -12.53 -30.52 4.03
CA GLU A 139 -11.49 -30.31 3.03
C GLU A 139 -11.72 -28.98 2.26
N GLU A 140 -12.99 -28.66 1.95
CA GLU A 140 -13.36 -27.40 1.31
C GLU A 140 -13.07 -26.22 2.25
N LEU A 141 -13.40 -26.33 3.54
CA LEU A 141 -13.15 -25.28 4.53
C LEU A 141 -11.65 -25.06 4.73
N GLU A 142 -10.86 -26.11 4.95
CA GLU A 142 -9.40 -26.02 5.12
C GLU A 142 -8.74 -25.38 3.88
N SER A 143 -9.24 -25.74 2.70
CA SER A 143 -8.78 -25.15 1.44
C SER A 143 -9.13 -23.66 1.33
N ALA A 144 -10.36 -23.26 1.72
CA ALA A 144 -10.79 -21.87 1.71
C ALA A 144 -10.03 -21.00 2.73
N GLU A 145 -9.72 -21.57 3.90
CA GLU A 145 -8.90 -20.90 4.92
C GLU A 145 -7.48 -20.63 4.43
N LEU A 146 -6.84 -21.62 3.79
CA LEU A 146 -5.51 -21.46 3.21
C LEU A 146 -5.50 -20.39 2.10
N GLU A 147 -6.50 -20.39 1.23
CA GLU A 147 -6.65 -19.36 0.19
C GLU A 147 -6.78 -17.96 0.79
N ARG A 148 -7.60 -17.81 1.84
CA ARG A 148 -7.78 -16.53 2.53
C ARG A 148 -6.48 -16.04 3.15
N GLU A 149 -5.70 -16.94 3.77
CA GLU A 149 -4.42 -16.61 4.39
C GLU A 149 -3.41 -16.14 3.35
N GLN A 150 -3.29 -16.84 2.22
CA GLN A 150 -2.42 -16.46 1.10
C GLN A 150 -2.80 -15.07 0.54
N LEU A 151 -4.10 -14.80 0.33
CA LEU A 151 -4.55 -13.49 -0.17
C LEU A 151 -4.30 -12.37 0.85
N ASN A 152 -4.40 -12.65 2.15
CA ASN A 152 -4.11 -11.68 3.20
C ASN A 152 -2.61 -11.33 3.25
N GLU A 153 -1.73 -12.33 3.21
CA GLU A 153 -0.28 -12.11 3.14
C GLU A 153 0.12 -11.28 1.93
N ILE A 154 -0.45 -11.58 0.76
CA ILE A 154 -0.22 -10.81 -0.46
C ILE A 154 -0.73 -9.37 -0.28
N GLY A 155 -1.91 -9.17 0.29
CA GLY A 155 -2.47 -7.84 0.56
C GLY A 155 -1.56 -6.99 1.44
N ILE A 156 -0.98 -7.58 2.49
CA ILE A 156 0.00 -6.92 3.36
C ILE A 156 1.27 -6.56 2.56
N ALA A 157 1.80 -7.50 1.78
CA ALA A 157 2.99 -7.29 0.97
C ALA A 157 2.78 -6.17 -0.07
N LEU A 158 1.62 -6.13 -0.73
CA LEU A 158 1.26 -5.08 -1.69
C LEU A 158 1.16 -3.70 -1.02
N SER A 159 0.59 -3.64 0.18
CA SER A 159 0.40 -2.38 0.92
C SER A 159 1.70 -1.81 1.46
N SER A 160 2.72 -2.65 1.67
CA SER A 160 4.02 -2.23 2.20
C SER A 160 4.97 -1.65 1.14
N GLN A 161 4.72 -1.88 -0.15
CA GLN A 161 5.58 -1.40 -1.22
C GLN A 161 5.46 0.11 -1.42
N ARG A 162 6.61 0.78 -1.39
CA ARG A 162 6.71 2.24 -1.55
C ARG A 162 6.94 2.66 -3.00
N ASP A 163 7.57 1.83 -3.81
CA ASP A 163 7.80 2.08 -5.23
C ASP A 163 6.70 1.45 -6.09
N ILE A 164 6.13 2.22 -7.01
CA ILE A 164 5.06 1.77 -7.90
C ILE A 164 5.55 0.64 -8.83
N ARG A 165 6.78 0.73 -9.34
CA ARG A 165 7.32 -0.27 -10.26
C ARG A 165 7.56 -1.61 -9.55
N GLU A 166 8.08 -1.56 -8.33
CA GLU A 166 8.23 -2.77 -7.49
C GLU A 166 6.88 -3.37 -7.12
N LEU A 167 5.89 -2.53 -6.79
CA LEU A 167 4.52 -2.97 -6.53
C LEU A 167 3.94 -3.72 -7.75
N LEU A 168 4.04 -3.16 -8.95
CA LEU A 168 3.54 -3.79 -10.17
C LEU A 168 4.26 -5.11 -10.49
N ASN A 169 5.58 -5.17 -10.27
CA ASN A 169 6.35 -6.40 -10.40
C ASN A 169 5.89 -7.50 -9.43
N LEU A 170 5.63 -7.13 -8.18
CA LEU A 170 5.12 -8.06 -7.15
C LEU A 170 3.72 -8.56 -7.51
N ILE A 171 2.83 -7.69 -7.97
CA ILE A 171 1.49 -8.03 -8.44
C ILE A 171 1.57 -9.11 -9.53
N LEU A 172 2.36 -8.86 -10.56
CA LEU A 172 2.48 -9.80 -11.69
C LEU A 172 3.11 -11.12 -11.25
N ALA A 173 4.15 -11.08 -10.41
CA ALA A 173 4.79 -12.28 -9.89
C ALA A 173 3.80 -13.14 -9.08
N LYS A 174 3.03 -12.53 -8.19
CA LYS A 174 2.02 -13.24 -7.38
C LYS A 174 0.85 -13.76 -8.20
N ALA A 175 0.40 -13.02 -9.20
CA ALA A 175 -0.62 -13.50 -10.13
C ALA A 175 -0.16 -14.74 -10.91
N ARG A 176 1.09 -14.74 -11.38
CA ARG A 176 1.72 -15.91 -12.05
C ARG A 176 1.87 -17.10 -11.10
N GLU A 177 2.31 -16.85 -9.87
CA GLU A 177 2.47 -17.90 -8.85
C GLU A 177 1.14 -18.62 -8.57
N ILE A 178 0.07 -17.88 -8.28
CA ILE A 178 -1.27 -18.41 -7.98
C ILE A 178 -1.82 -19.22 -9.16
N THR A 179 -1.61 -18.75 -10.38
CA THR A 179 -2.16 -19.37 -11.58
C THR A 179 -1.21 -20.39 -12.23
N ARG A 180 0.02 -20.50 -11.71
CA ARG A 180 1.12 -21.27 -12.32
C ARG A 180 1.42 -20.85 -13.76
N ALA A 181 1.19 -19.56 -14.07
CA ALA A 181 1.44 -19.04 -15.41
C ALA A 181 2.94 -18.94 -15.70
N ASP A 182 3.37 -19.41 -16.88
CA ASP A 182 4.75 -19.32 -17.32
C ASP A 182 5.17 -17.88 -17.62
N ALA A 183 4.25 -17.09 -18.18
CA ALA A 183 4.48 -15.68 -18.47
C ALA A 183 3.28 -14.82 -18.08
N GLY A 184 3.51 -13.52 -18.00
CA GLY A 184 2.46 -12.57 -17.78
C GLY A 184 2.87 -11.15 -18.12
N SER A 185 1.89 -10.30 -18.34
CA SER A 185 2.03 -8.90 -18.70
C SER A 185 1.05 -8.05 -17.90
N LEU A 186 1.45 -6.82 -17.62
CA LEU A 186 0.63 -5.85 -16.92
C LEU A 186 0.49 -4.58 -17.74
N TYR A 187 -0.74 -4.13 -17.90
CA TYR A 187 -1.12 -2.92 -18.58
C TYR A 187 -1.82 -1.97 -17.60
N LEU A 188 -1.53 -0.67 -17.69
CA LEU A 188 -2.27 0.38 -16.97
C LEU A 188 -3.04 1.25 -17.94
N ILE A 189 -4.18 1.76 -17.47
CA ILE A 189 -4.95 2.75 -18.21
C ILE A 189 -4.44 4.12 -17.79
N GLU A 190 -3.96 4.89 -18.77
CA GLU A 190 -3.46 6.26 -18.56
C GLU A 190 -4.13 7.22 -19.55
N ASP A 191 -4.17 8.50 -19.19
CA ASP A 191 -4.61 9.57 -20.07
C ASP A 191 -3.38 10.21 -20.74
N ASP A 192 -3.46 10.48 -22.06
CA ASP A 192 -2.45 11.27 -22.76
C ASP A 192 -2.58 12.77 -22.47
N ALA A 193 -1.69 13.58 -23.04
CA ALA A 193 -1.70 15.03 -22.86
C ALA A 193 -3.00 15.70 -23.39
N GLU A 194 -3.71 15.04 -24.29
CA GLU A 194 -4.99 15.46 -24.86
C GLU A 194 -6.20 14.88 -24.09
N GLY A 195 -5.99 14.15 -23.01
CA GLY A 195 -7.04 13.53 -22.20
C GLY A 195 -7.67 12.26 -22.80
N ARG A 196 -7.02 11.63 -23.80
CA ARG A 196 -7.48 10.39 -24.41
C ARG A 196 -6.89 9.20 -23.65
N ARG A 197 -7.73 8.25 -23.29
CA ARG A 197 -7.33 7.05 -22.57
C ARG A 197 -6.62 6.05 -23.48
N HIS A 198 -5.54 5.49 -23.01
CA HIS A 198 -4.78 4.44 -23.68
C HIS A 198 -4.29 3.37 -22.69
N LEU A 199 -3.88 2.23 -23.20
CA LEU A 199 -3.24 1.17 -22.42
C LEU A 199 -1.73 1.31 -22.53
N ARG A 200 -1.06 1.51 -21.41
CA ARG A 200 0.40 1.47 -21.33
C ARG A 200 0.86 0.09 -20.87
N PHE A 201 1.70 -0.56 -21.70
CA PHE A 201 2.36 -1.80 -21.37
C PHE A 201 3.49 -1.53 -20.39
N MET A 202 3.28 -1.86 -19.12
CA MET A 202 4.18 -1.45 -18.04
C MET A 202 5.31 -2.44 -17.81
N LEU A 203 5.01 -3.74 -17.84
CA LEU A 203 5.99 -4.79 -17.56
C LEU A 203 5.52 -6.16 -18.07
N THR A 204 6.50 -7.05 -18.25
CA THR A 204 6.28 -8.46 -18.54
C THR A 204 7.26 -9.30 -17.74
N GLN A 205 6.84 -10.50 -17.41
CA GLN A 205 7.66 -11.54 -16.78
C GLN A 205 7.47 -12.86 -17.54
N ASN A 206 8.55 -13.62 -17.72
CA ASN A 206 8.51 -14.92 -18.36
C ASN A 206 9.56 -15.84 -17.73
N ASP A 207 9.19 -17.07 -17.37
CA ASP A 207 10.08 -18.04 -16.75
C ASP A 207 10.94 -18.79 -17.78
N SER A 208 10.40 -18.98 -18.97
CA SER A 208 11.01 -19.82 -19.99
C SER A 208 11.95 -19.08 -20.93
N LEU A 209 11.66 -17.79 -21.20
CA LEU A 209 12.39 -16.94 -22.12
C LEU A 209 12.70 -15.57 -21.52
N VAL A 210 13.86 -15.02 -21.89
CA VAL A 210 14.26 -13.66 -21.54
C VAL A 210 14.08 -12.76 -22.75
N PHE A 211 13.19 -11.78 -22.63
CA PHE A 211 12.96 -10.78 -23.67
C PHE A 211 13.46 -9.41 -23.26
N PRO A 212 14.06 -8.64 -24.18
CA PRO A 212 14.30 -7.23 -23.95
C PRO A 212 12.94 -6.51 -23.90
N PHE A 213 12.56 -6.11 -22.71
CA PHE A 213 11.31 -5.37 -22.49
C PHE A 213 11.44 -3.91 -22.94
N LYS A 214 10.47 -3.44 -23.73
CA LYS A 214 10.27 -2.02 -24.04
C LYS A 214 8.85 -1.64 -23.71
N GLU A 215 8.68 -0.56 -22.94
CA GLU A 215 7.37 0.03 -22.70
C GLU A 215 6.81 0.58 -24.02
N PHE A 216 5.53 0.36 -24.27
CA PHE A 216 4.80 0.94 -25.39
C PHE A 216 3.34 1.19 -25.01
N THR A 217 2.66 1.99 -25.81
CA THR A 217 1.24 2.30 -25.63
C THR A 217 0.41 1.66 -26.71
N LEU A 218 -0.78 1.21 -26.32
CA LEU A 218 -1.80 0.65 -27.21
C LEU A 218 -3.06 1.52 -27.12
N PRO A 219 -3.79 1.68 -28.20
CA PRO A 219 -5.12 2.29 -28.14
C PRO A 219 -6.02 1.51 -27.17
N LEU A 220 -6.87 2.22 -26.44
CA LEU A 220 -7.91 1.59 -25.64
C LEU A 220 -9.09 1.24 -26.55
N ALA A 221 -9.03 0.06 -27.18
CA ALA A 221 -10.01 -0.42 -28.16
C ALA A 221 -10.32 -1.90 -27.93
N GLU A 222 -11.46 -2.36 -28.42
CA GLU A 222 -11.89 -3.76 -28.24
C GLU A 222 -11.21 -4.76 -29.21
N ASP A 223 -10.34 -4.29 -30.08
CA ASP A 223 -9.61 -5.09 -31.08
C ASP A 223 -8.45 -5.91 -30.48
N SER A 224 -8.14 -5.71 -29.20
CA SER A 224 -7.19 -6.50 -28.43
C SER A 224 -7.84 -7.07 -27.17
N MET A 225 -7.34 -8.21 -26.68
CA MET A 225 -7.86 -8.84 -25.45
C MET A 225 -7.68 -7.94 -24.23
N ALA A 226 -6.55 -7.25 -24.12
CA ALA A 226 -6.30 -6.31 -23.04
C ALA A 226 -7.27 -5.11 -23.12
N GLY A 227 -7.47 -4.55 -24.32
CA GLY A 227 -8.42 -3.45 -24.55
C GLY A 227 -9.86 -3.85 -24.28
N TYR A 228 -10.29 -5.01 -24.76
CA TYR A 228 -11.61 -5.57 -24.46
C TYR A 228 -11.83 -5.75 -22.95
N THR A 229 -10.88 -6.36 -22.26
CA THR A 229 -10.94 -6.54 -20.80
C THR A 229 -10.99 -5.19 -20.08
N ALA A 230 -10.20 -4.21 -20.52
CA ALA A 230 -10.17 -2.87 -19.95
C ALA A 230 -11.52 -2.14 -20.13
N LEU A 231 -12.12 -2.21 -21.32
CA LEU A 231 -13.36 -1.52 -21.64
C LEU A 231 -14.60 -2.20 -21.05
N ARG A 232 -14.67 -3.53 -21.16
CA ARG A 232 -15.84 -4.31 -20.72
C ARG A 232 -15.73 -4.73 -19.25
N GLY A 233 -14.52 -4.72 -18.70
CA GLY A 233 -14.25 -5.20 -17.34
C GLY A 233 -14.57 -6.70 -17.18
N LYS A 234 -14.56 -7.49 -18.23
CA LYS A 234 -14.85 -8.93 -18.20
C LYS A 234 -13.56 -9.73 -18.19
N VAL A 235 -13.56 -10.82 -17.45
CA VAL A 235 -12.51 -11.82 -17.50
C VAL A 235 -12.56 -12.54 -18.84
N VAL A 236 -11.40 -12.71 -19.47
CA VAL A 236 -11.23 -13.50 -20.70
C VAL A 236 -10.34 -14.68 -20.38
N ASN A 237 -10.81 -15.91 -20.59
CA ASN A 237 -10.07 -17.15 -20.33
C ASN A 237 -10.21 -18.09 -21.51
N PHE A 238 -9.13 -18.36 -22.22
CA PHE A 238 -9.07 -19.28 -23.35
C PHE A 238 -8.11 -20.43 -23.08
N ALA A 239 -8.57 -21.63 -23.41
CA ALA A 239 -7.74 -22.85 -23.35
C ALA A 239 -6.65 -22.86 -24.44
N ASP A 240 -6.93 -22.25 -25.60
CA ASP A 240 -5.99 -22.06 -26.70
C ASP A 240 -6.21 -20.69 -27.37
N ALA A 241 -5.18 -19.84 -27.32
CA ALA A 241 -5.21 -18.49 -27.86
C ALA A 241 -5.37 -18.46 -29.40
N TYR A 242 -5.02 -19.54 -30.10
CA TYR A 242 -5.19 -19.64 -31.54
C TYR A 242 -6.60 -20.10 -31.96
N HIS A 243 -7.45 -20.47 -30.98
CA HIS A 243 -8.82 -20.91 -31.19
C HIS A 243 -9.81 -19.99 -30.49
N ILE A 244 -9.68 -18.69 -30.72
CA ILE A 244 -10.65 -17.68 -30.20
C ILE A 244 -11.92 -17.76 -31.05
N PRO A 245 -13.11 -17.80 -30.42
CA PRO A 245 -14.39 -17.79 -31.13
C PRO A 245 -14.52 -16.55 -32.05
N PRO A 246 -15.08 -16.72 -33.28
CA PRO A 246 -15.16 -15.63 -34.24
C PRO A 246 -16.11 -14.51 -33.82
N GLU A 247 -16.97 -14.72 -32.82
CA GLU A 247 -17.87 -13.72 -32.24
C GLU A 247 -17.15 -12.70 -31.36
N MET A 248 -15.90 -12.97 -30.98
CA MET A 248 -15.10 -12.03 -30.19
C MET A 248 -14.60 -10.90 -31.08
N PRO A 249 -14.60 -9.64 -30.58
CA PRO A 249 -14.21 -8.46 -31.35
C PRO A 249 -12.70 -8.36 -31.57
N PHE A 250 -11.92 -9.26 -31.00
CA PHE A 250 -10.46 -9.27 -31.06
C PHE A 250 -9.93 -10.62 -31.57
N HIS A 251 -8.68 -10.62 -32.01
CA HIS A 251 -7.96 -11.81 -32.44
C HIS A 251 -6.64 -11.94 -31.67
N PHE A 252 -6.11 -13.15 -31.59
CA PHE A 252 -4.77 -13.35 -31.04
C PHE A 252 -3.71 -12.83 -32.01
N ASN A 253 -2.82 -11.97 -31.52
CA ASN A 253 -1.69 -11.50 -32.30
C ASN A 253 -0.50 -12.41 -32.07
N ASP A 254 -0.19 -13.28 -33.04
CA ASP A 254 0.87 -14.26 -32.98
C ASP A 254 2.27 -13.70 -33.37
N HIS A 255 2.39 -12.41 -33.59
CA HIS A 255 3.65 -11.76 -33.96
C HIS A 255 4.76 -12.07 -32.95
N TYR A 256 4.46 -11.99 -31.69
CA TYR A 256 5.39 -12.29 -30.59
C TYR A 256 5.81 -13.76 -30.59
N ASP A 257 4.87 -14.68 -30.79
CA ASP A 257 5.14 -16.11 -30.84
C ASP A 257 6.07 -16.46 -32.02
N ARG A 258 5.84 -15.84 -33.18
CA ARG A 258 6.68 -16.05 -34.38
C ARG A 258 8.09 -15.46 -34.21
N GLU A 259 8.23 -14.31 -33.59
CA GLU A 259 9.52 -13.64 -33.39
C GLU A 259 10.38 -14.36 -32.33
N SER A 260 9.75 -14.85 -31.29
CA SER A 260 10.43 -15.43 -30.12
C SER A 260 10.58 -16.95 -30.15
N GLY A 261 9.80 -17.63 -30.99
CA GLY A 261 9.65 -19.09 -30.94
C GLY A 261 8.85 -19.59 -29.74
N TYR A 262 8.25 -18.70 -28.97
CA TYR A 262 7.36 -19.03 -27.86
C TYR A 262 5.98 -19.42 -28.40
N ARG A 263 5.35 -20.41 -27.81
CA ARG A 263 4.00 -20.82 -28.18
C ARG A 263 3.02 -20.45 -27.07
N THR A 264 2.20 -19.44 -27.30
CA THR A 264 1.08 -19.10 -26.43
C THR A 264 -0.04 -20.11 -26.65
N LYS A 265 -0.44 -20.84 -25.60
CA LYS A 265 -1.57 -21.76 -25.61
C LYS A 265 -2.68 -21.25 -24.71
N SER A 266 -2.64 -21.47 -23.41
CA SER A 266 -3.67 -20.96 -22.51
C SER A 266 -3.43 -19.48 -22.18
N LEU A 267 -4.52 -18.72 -22.18
CA LEU A 267 -4.48 -17.27 -21.99
C LEU A 267 -5.61 -16.82 -21.06
N LEU A 268 -5.24 -16.03 -20.04
CA LEU A 268 -6.14 -15.45 -19.08
C LEU A 268 -5.90 -13.94 -18.98
N THR A 269 -6.95 -13.14 -19.15
CA THR A 269 -6.87 -11.70 -19.01
C THR A 269 -7.89 -11.21 -17.96
N LEU A 270 -7.41 -10.46 -16.97
CA LEU A 270 -8.13 -10.06 -15.78
C LEU A 270 -8.16 -8.55 -15.65
N PRO A 271 -9.32 -7.92 -15.38
CA PRO A 271 -9.40 -6.49 -15.08
C PRO A 271 -8.92 -6.21 -13.64
N MET A 272 -8.10 -5.20 -13.48
CA MET A 272 -7.71 -4.64 -12.19
C MET A 272 -8.74 -3.55 -11.81
N ARG A 273 -9.69 -3.88 -10.94
CA ARG A 273 -10.78 -2.98 -10.54
C ARG A 273 -10.55 -2.40 -9.16
N ASN A 274 -10.74 -1.07 -9.04
CA ASN A 274 -10.75 -0.40 -7.75
C ASN A 274 -12.09 -0.59 -7.00
N ALA A 275 -12.19 0.00 -5.80
CA ALA A 275 -13.40 -0.05 -4.97
C ALA A 275 -14.64 0.60 -5.63
N LYS A 276 -14.43 1.49 -6.61
CA LYS A 276 -15.52 2.12 -7.40
C LYS A 276 -15.91 1.30 -8.64
N SER A 277 -15.36 0.09 -8.79
CA SER A 277 -15.54 -0.78 -9.97
C SER A 277 -14.94 -0.22 -11.26
N GLU A 278 -14.08 0.79 -11.19
CA GLU A 278 -13.36 1.32 -12.34
C GLU A 278 -12.17 0.41 -12.65
N VAL A 279 -11.92 0.16 -13.93
CA VAL A 279 -10.76 -0.62 -14.38
C VAL A 279 -9.57 0.32 -14.49
N LEU A 280 -8.53 0.10 -13.68
CA LEU A 280 -7.29 0.87 -13.67
C LEU A 280 -6.19 0.22 -14.51
N GLY A 281 -6.33 -1.07 -14.80
CA GLY A 281 -5.35 -1.82 -15.57
C GLY A 281 -5.83 -3.21 -15.90
N VAL A 282 -4.98 -3.98 -16.54
CA VAL A 282 -5.24 -5.35 -16.99
C VAL A 282 -4.02 -6.23 -16.71
N LEU A 283 -4.27 -7.38 -16.10
CA LEU A 283 -3.32 -8.47 -15.99
C LEU A 283 -3.58 -9.49 -17.09
N GLN A 284 -2.57 -9.84 -17.84
CA GLN A 284 -2.61 -10.91 -18.83
C GLN A 284 -1.63 -12.02 -18.43
N LEU A 285 -2.13 -13.24 -18.28
CA LEU A 285 -1.37 -14.40 -17.83
C LEU A 285 -1.37 -15.46 -18.94
N ILE A 286 -0.23 -16.07 -19.17
CA ILE A 286 0.02 -16.91 -20.33
C ILE A 286 0.57 -18.26 -19.87
N ASN A 287 0.03 -19.34 -20.43
CA ASN A 287 0.48 -20.72 -20.29
C ASN A 287 0.50 -21.22 -18.82
N ALA A 288 -0.69 -21.61 -18.33
CA ALA A 288 -0.79 -22.28 -17.02
C ALA A 288 -0.09 -23.63 -17.05
N LYS A 289 0.93 -23.80 -16.21
CA LYS A 289 1.75 -25.02 -16.16
C LYS A 289 1.17 -26.08 -15.22
N SER A 290 1.16 -27.34 -15.62
CA SER A 290 0.88 -28.46 -14.73
C SER A 290 2.01 -28.66 -13.72
N ASP A 291 3.27 -28.52 -14.16
CA ASP A 291 4.47 -28.47 -13.31
C ASP A 291 5.07 -27.06 -13.31
N PRO A 292 5.06 -26.35 -12.17
CA PRO A 292 5.62 -25.00 -12.07
C PRO A 292 7.10 -24.89 -12.46
N ALA A 293 7.87 -25.99 -12.31
CA ALA A 293 9.30 -26.01 -12.63
C ALA A 293 9.59 -26.21 -14.14
N ALA A 294 8.58 -26.62 -14.91
CA ALA A 294 8.73 -26.82 -16.34
C ALA A 294 9.12 -25.53 -17.07
N ARG A 295 10.02 -25.65 -18.07
CA ARG A 295 10.42 -24.56 -18.97
C ARG A 295 9.88 -24.85 -20.37
N LEU A 296 9.14 -23.89 -20.92
CA LEU A 296 8.45 -24.01 -22.20
C LEU A 296 9.34 -23.48 -23.33
N ARG A 297 10.23 -24.33 -23.86
CA ARG A 297 11.20 -23.96 -24.91
C ARG A 297 10.82 -24.44 -26.29
N SER A 298 9.84 -25.35 -26.38
CA SER A 298 9.38 -25.95 -27.63
C SER A 298 7.85 -26.14 -27.60
N GLU A 299 7.26 -26.35 -28.78
CA GLU A 299 5.83 -26.73 -28.88
C GLU A 299 5.55 -28.07 -28.17
N ALA A 300 6.49 -28.98 -28.13
CA ALA A 300 6.35 -30.23 -27.40
C ALA A 300 6.24 -29.99 -25.88
N ASP A 301 7.05 -29.09 -25.33
CA ASP A 301 6.96 -28.71 -23.91
C ASP A 301 5.59 -28.08 -23.60
N VAL A 302 5.11 -27.18 -24.46
CA VAL A 302 3.79 -26.54 -24.33
C VAL A 302 2.68 -27.58 -24.41
N ALA A 303 2.77 -28.55 -25.35
CA ALA A 303 1.78 -29.62 -25.46
C ALA A 303 1.73 -30.51 -24.21
N ALA A 304 2.88 -30.80 -23.61
CA ALA A 304 3.02 -31.69 -22.44
C ALA A 304 2.65 -31.02 -21.12
N HIS A 305 2.98 -29.74 -20.96
CA HIS A 305 2.93 -29.07 -19.64
C HIS A 305 1.91 -27.93 -19.53
N VAL A 306 1.33 -27.43 -20.63
CA VAL A 306 0.36 -26.34 -20.58
C VAL A 306 -1.06 -26.87 -20.57
N GLN A 307 -1.83 -26.41 -19.57
CA GLN A 307 -3.24 -26.70 -19.35
C GLN A 307 -4.08 -25.39 -19.35
N PRO A 308 -5.39 -25.48 -19.50
CA PRO A 308 -6.27 -24.33 -19.29
C PRO A 308 -6.17 -23.78 -17.88
N PHE A 309 -6.40 -22.47 -17.70
CA PHE A 309 -6.51 -21.88 -16.38
C PHE A 309 -7.77 -22.42 -15.67
N HIS A 310 -7.56 -23.01 -14.50
CA HIS A 310 -8.63 -23.58 -13.70
C HIS A 310 -9.47 -22.49 -13.05
N GLU A 311 -10.79 -22.66 -12.96
CA GLU A 311 -11.73 -21.65 -12.42
C GLU A 311 -11.34 -21.15 -11.02
N ARG A 312 -10.82 -22.04 -10.16
CA ARG A 312 -10.34 -21.68 -8.83
C ARG A 312 -9.19 -20.68 -8.89
N SER A 313 -8.18 -20.95 -9.71
CA SER A 313 -7.04 -20.06 -9.92
C SER A 313 -7.47 -18.73 -10.54
N VAL A 314 -8.46 -18.74 -11.43
CA VAL A 314 -9.04 -17.52 -12.03
C VAL A 314 -9.71 -16.66 -10.97
N ARG A 315 -10.49 -17.26 -10.05
CA ARG A 315 -11.13 -16.50 -8.94
C ARG A 315 -10.10 -15.88 -8.01
N LEU A 316 -9.06 -16.62 -7.63
CA LEU A 316 -7.99 -16.11 -6.77
C LEU A 316 -7.21 -14.97 -7.45
N ALA A 317 -6.84 -15.16 -8.71
CA ALA A 317 -6.14 -14.13 -9.48
C ALA A 317 -7.00 -12.86 -9.71
N LEU A 318 -8.32 -13.00 -9.86
CA LEU A 318 -9.23 -11.86 -9.95
C LEU A 318 -9.33 -11.10 -8.62
N SER A 319 -9.36 -11.81 -7.48
CA SER A 319 -9.30 -11.20 -6.15
C SER A 319 -7.99 -10.44 -5.95
N LEU A 320 -6.86 -11.05 -6.32
CA LEU A 320 -5.56 -10.40 -6.30
C LEU A 320 -5.53 -9.15 -7.21
N ALA A 321 -6.06 -9.24 -8.43
CA ALA A 321 -6.11 -8.12 -9.36
C ALA A 321 -6.89 -6.93 -8.78
N SER A 322 -7.97 -7.20 -8.04
CA SER A 322 -8.74 -6.16 -7.35
C SER A 322 -7.98 -5.53 -6.18
N GLN A 323 -7.32 -6.34 -5.34
CA GLN A 323 -6.45 -5.83 -4.27
C GLN A 323 -5.28 -5.00 -4.85
N ALA A 324 -4.69 -5.48 -5.94
CA ALA A 324 -3.64 -4.81 -6.66
C ALA A 324 -4.07 -3.45 -7.23
N ALA A 325 -5.30 -3.35 -7.76
CA ALA A 325 -5.87 -2.09 -8.24
C ALA A 325 -5.98 -1.06 -7.11
N VAL A 326 -6.47 -1.47 -5.93
CA VAL A 326 -6.57 -0.59 -4.76
C VAL A 326 -5.19 -0.17 -4.25
N ALA A 327 -4.23 -1.10 -4.18
CA ALA A 327 -2.87 -0.79 -3.75
C ALA A 327 -2.18 0.19 -4.71
N TYR A 328 -2.35 -0.03 -6.03
CA TYR A 328 -1.82 0.87 -7.06
C TYR A 328 -2.47 2.26 -6.98
N GLU A 329 -3.81 2.35 -6.85
CA GLU A 329 -4.53 3.62 -6.74
C GLU A 329 -4.06 4.41 -5.51
N ASN A 330 -3.98 3.76 -4.36
CA ASN A 330 -3.48 4.38 -3.12
C ASN A 330 -2.05 4.90 -3.29
N ARG A 331 -1.18 4.12 -3.93
CA ARG A 331 0.20 4.53 -4.15
C ARG A 331 0.31 5.69 -5.13
N LYS A 332 -0.49 5.67 -6.20
CA LYS A 332 -0.58 6.78 -7.16
C LYS A 332 -1.05 8.05 -6.49
N LEU A 333 -2.15 7.97 -5.72
CA LEU A 333 -2.67 9.11 -4.95
C LEU A 333 -1.64 9.68 -3.97
N TYR A 334 -0.92 8.81 -3.26
CA TYR A 334 0.14 9.25 -2.35
C TYR A 334 1.26 10.00 -3.09
N ASN A 335 1.68 9.49 -4.24
CA ASN A 335 2.67 10.14 -5.08
C ASN A 335 2.18 11.49 -5.63
N ASP A 336 0.93 11.56 -6.08
CA ASP A 336 0.30 12.79 -6.58
C ASP A 336 0.21 13.85 -5.48
N ILE A 337 -0.17 13.46 -4.25
CA ILE A 337 -0.18 14.35 -3.08
C ILE A 337 1.24 14.86 -2.80
N GLN A 338 2.26 14.02 -2.88
CA GLN A 338 3.64 14.43 -2.66
C GLN A 338 4.09 15.46 -3.71
N ILE A 339 3.80 15.22 -4.98
CA ILE A 339 4.12 16.16 -6.08
C ILE A 339 3.40 17.51 -5.88
N LEU A 340 2.11 17.47 -5.52
CA LEU A 340 1.34 18.69 -5.24
C LEU A 340 1.90 19.45 -4.05
N PHE A 341 2.29 18.75 -2.99
CA PHE A 341 2.90 19.36 -1.81
C PHE A 341 4.26 20.00 -2.13
N GLU A 342 5.12 19.32 -2.89
CA GLU A 342 6.39 19.90 -3.34
C GLU A 342 6.17 21.15 -4.21
N GLY A 343 5.19 21.11 -5.11
CA GLY A 343 4.80 22.27 -5.90
C GLY A 343 4.32 23.43 -5.04
N PHE A 344 3.51 23.16 -4.02
CA PHE A 344 3.05 24.16 -3.05
C PHE A 344 4.23 24.78 -2.28
N VAL A 345 5.13 23.95 -1.76
CA VAL A 345 6.33 24.44 -1.03
C VAL A 345 7.18 25.35 -1.94
N GLN A 346 7.41 24.94 -3.19
CA GLN A 346 8.18 25.72 -4.14
C GLN A 346 7.50 27.07 -4.47
N ALA A 347 6.18 27.07 -4.67
CA ALA A 347 5.41 28.29 -4.89
C ALA A 347 5.45 29.23 -3.66
N ALA A 348 5.34 28.67 -2.46
CA ALA A 348 5.42 29.42 -1.21
C ALA A 348 6.80 30.08 -1.03
N VAL A 349 7.89 29.35 -1.26
CA VAL A 349 9.26 29.88 -1.23
C VAL A 349 9.43 31.00 -2.23
N THR A 350 8.97 30.80 -3.48
CA THR A 350 9.05 31.82 -4.53
C THR A 350 8.28 33.09 -4.14
N ALA A 351 7.08 32.96 -3.59
CA ALA A 351 6.27 34.10 -3.15
C ALA A 351 6.93 34.92 -2.02
N ILE A 352 7.63 34.22 -1.09
CA ILE A 352 8.36 34.86 0.01
C ILE A 352 9.57 35.61 -0.54
N GLU A 353 10.38 34.95 -1.39
CA GLU A 353 11.60 35.54 -1.97
C GLU A 353 11.28 36.73 -2.90
N GLN A 354 10.12 36.76 -3.55
CA GLN A 354 9.67 37.92 -4.33
C GLN A 354 9.37 39.14 -3.47
N ARG A 355 8.94 38.95 -2.22
CA ARG A 355 8.71 40.06 -1.26
C ARG A 355 9.99 40.63 -0.66
N ASP A 356 11.06 39.83 -0.61
CA ASP A 356 12.36 40.24 -0.11
C ASP A 356 13.45 39.92 -1.15
N PRO A 357 13.68 40.81 -2.11
CA PRO A 357 14.65 40.58 -3.19
C PRO A 357 16.09 40.28 -2.74
N THR A 358 16.42 40.62 -1.48
CA THR A 358 17.76 40.38 -0.91
C THR A 358 17.96 38.89 -0.57
N THR A 359 16.87 38.10 -0.49
CA THR A 359 16.88 36.67 -0.12
C THR A 359 16.71 35.71 -1.28
N SER A 360 16.84 36.18 -2.53
CA SER A 360 16.69 35.30 -3.71
C SER A 360 17.59 34.07 -3.64
N GLY A 361 17.01 32.86 -3.72
CA GLY A 361 17.68 31.57 -3.59
C GLY A 361 18.20 31.26 -2.18
N HIS A 362 17.90 32.07 -1.16
CA HIS A 362 18.34 31.86 0.22
C HIS A 362 17.76 30.56 0.78
N SER A 363 16.45 30.38 0.68
CA SER A 363 15.75 29.21 1.24
C SER A 363 16.24 27.90 0.64
N VAL A 364 16.53 27.90 -0.67
CA VAL A 364 17.10 26.73 -1.36
C VAL A 364 18.52 26.41 -0.85
N ARG A 365 19.38 27.44 -0.67
CA ARG A 365 20.73 27.24 -0.11
C ARG A 365 20.68 26.76 1.33
N VAL A 366 19.82 27.32 2.16
CA VAL A 366 19.65 26.89 3.56
C VAL A 366 19.20 25.43 3.60
N ALA A 367 18.23 25.05 2.78
CA ALA A 367 17.76 23.66 2.71
C ALA A 367 18.89 22.71 2.28
N ALA A 368 19.68 23.08 1.26
CA ALA A 368 20.81 22.26 0.80
C ALA A 368 21.88 22.08 1.89
N TYR A 369 22.23 23.15 2.61
CA TYR A 369 23.21 23.07 3.70
C TYR A 369 22.68 22.28 4.90
N THR A 370 21.40 22.48 5.28
CA THR A 370 20.80 21.77 6.42
C THR A 370 20.68 20.28 6.12
N GLN A 371 20.26 19.91 4.91
CA GLN A 371 20.20 18.52 4.47
C GLN A 371 21.60 17.88 4.42
N GLY A 372 22.59 18.55 3.83
CA GLY A 372 23.96 18.05 3.79
C GLY A 372 24.57 17.89 5.19
N LEU A 373 24.24 18.79 6.13
CA LEU A 373 24.65 18.65 7.52
C LEU A 373 23.99 17.43 8.20
N ALA A 374 22.70 17.23 7.96
CA ALA A 374 21.96 16.07 8.48
C ALA A 374 22.52 14.75 7.91
N GLU A 375 22.86 14.70 6.62
CA GLU A 375 23.51 13.54 5.99
C GLU A 375 24.89 13.23 6.60
N ILE A 376 25.68 14.27 6.92
CA ILE A 376 26.96 14.10 7.61
C ILE A 376 26.72 13.55 9.02
N VAL A 377 25.77 14.09 9.77
CA VAL A 377 25.45 13.64 11.13
C VAL A 377 24.97 12.19 11.12
N ASP A 378 24.15 11.79 10.15
CA ASP A 378 23.65 10.42 9.98
C ASP A 378 24.78 9.40 9.76
N GLN A 379 25.89 9.82 9.13
CA GLN A 379 27.05 8.98 8.86
C GLN A 379 28.06 8.93 10.01
N VAL A 380 27.90 9.75 11.06
CA VAL A 380 28.84 9.80 12.20
C VAL A 380 28.70 8.57 13.07
N SER A 381 29.76 7.77 13.17
CA SER A 381 29.77 6.54 13.97
C SER A 381 30.41 6.71 15.37
N THR A 382 30.97 7.89 15.69
CA THR A 382 31.67 8.17 16.97
C THR A 382 31.33 9.56 17.49
N GLY A 383 31.44 9.77 18.80
CA GLY A 383 31.18 11.06 19.44
C GLY A 383 29.70 11.30 19.79
N PRO A 384 29.32 12.55 20.14
CA PRO A 384 28.01 12.85 20.72
C PRO A 384 26.85 12.64 19.77
N TYR A 385 27.11 12.60 18.47
CA TYR A 385 26.06 12.44 17.43
C TYR A 385 25.97 11.02 16.88
N SER A 386 26.76 10.06 17.37
CA SER A 386 26.78 8.67 16.87
C SER A 386 25.48 7.89 17.05
N ALA A 387 24.57 8.38 17.86
CA ALA A 387 23.23 7.81 18.04
C ALA A 387 22.14 8.55 17.25
N SER A 388 22.51 9.60 16.51
CA SER A 388 21.56 10.41 15.74
C SER A 388 21.48 9.87 14.32
N HIS A 389 20.35 9.23 14.00
CA HIS A 389 20.07 8.72 12.66
C HIS A 389 18.78 9.32 12.14
N PHE A 390 18.75 9.57 10.84
CA PHE A 390 17.61 10.14 10.15
C PHE A 390 17.11 9.17 9.07
N ASP A 391 15.86 8.77 9.16
CA ASP A 391 15.23 8.03 8.08
C ASP A 391 14.88 8.94 6.89
N HIS A 392 14.43 8.34 5.80
CA HIS A 392 14.11 9.07 4.57
C HIS A 392 13.00 10.12 4.75
N GLU A 393 12.01 9.85 5.61
CA GLU A 393 10.92 10.81 5.89
C GLU A 393 11.42 11.97 6.75
N GLN A 394 12.25 11.69 7.76
CA GLN A 394 12.88 12.72 8.59
C GLN A 394 13.79 13.62 7.75
N MET A 395 14.53 13.08 6.79
CA MET A 395 15.33 13.89 5.86
C MET A 395 14.48 14.81 4.99
N LYS A 396 13.30 14.36 4.54
CA LYS A 396 12.33 15.21 3.85
C LYS A 396 11.77 16.31 4.76
N GLU A 397 11.41 15.97 6.00
CA GLU A 397 10.93 16.94 6.99
C GLU A 397 11.97 18.04 7.25
N ILE A 398 13.25 17.66 7.44
CA ILE A 398 14.36 18.59 7.59
C ILE A 398 14.47 19.53 6.37
N ARG A 399 14.38 18.98 5.17
CA ARG A 399 14.40 19.76 3.93
C ARG A 399 13.24 20.76 3.84
N TYR A 400 12.01 20.31 4.13
CA TYR A 400 10.83 21.18 4.07
C TYR A 400 10.85 22.24 5.17
N ALA A 401 11.27 21.88 6.39
CA ALA A 401 11.44 22.84 7.48
C ALA A 401 12.43 23.93 7.11
N ALA A 402 13.56 23.55 6.50
CA ALA A 402 14.58 24.48 6.03
C ALA A 402 14.10 25.38 4.87
N LEU A 403 13.33 24.85 3.93
CA LEU A 403 12.72 25.62 2.83
C LEU A 403 11.72 26.65 3.35
N LEU A 404 10.92 26.28 4.34
CA LEU A 404 9.82 27.10 4.88
C LEU A 404 10.19 27.91 6.12
N HIS A 405 11.46 27.92 6.56
CA HIS A 405 11.87 28.59 7.80
C HIS A 405 11.46 30.08 7.86
N ASP A 406 11.40 30.73 6.72
CA ASP A 406 11.05 32.13 6.54
C ASP A 406 9.56 32.36 6.19
N PHE A 407 8.72 31.31 6.14
CA PHE A 407 7.32 31.40 5.72
C PHE A 407 6.52 32.42 6.51
N GLY A 408 6.83 32.64 7.78
CA GLY A 408 6.21 33.64 8.63
C GLY A 408 6.34 35.09 8.12
N LYS A 409 7.29 35.39 7.24
CA LYS A 409 7.46 36.71 6.63
C LYS A 409 6.25 37.13 5.76
N VAL A 410 5.43 36.17 5.29
CA VAL A 410 4.19 36.47 4.55
C VAL A 410 3.23 37.33 5.37
N GLY A 411 3.17 37.14 6.70
CA GLY A 411 2.34 37.92 7.62
C GLY A 411 2.94 39.26 8.05
N VAL A 412 4.20 39.54 7.69
CA VAL A 412 4.88 40.79 8.09
C VAL A 412 4.55 41.89 7.07
N ARG A 413 4.26 43.09 7.58
CA ARG A 413 4.00 44.25 6.71
C ARG A 413 5.25 44.59 5.91
N GLU A 414 5.08 44.99 4.65
CA GLU A 414 6.17 45.28 3.71
C GLU A 414 7.07 46.40 4.21
N ASP A 415 6.49 47.45 4.78
CA ASP A 415 7.21 48.57 5.36
C ASP A 415 8.15 48.19 6.54
N VAL A 416 7.87 47.05 7.19
CA VAL A 416 8.74 46.46 8.21
C VAL A 416 9.81 45.56 7.59
N LEU A 417 9.40 44.75 6.60
CA LEU A 417 10.26 43.74 5.97
C LEU A 417 11.40 44.39 5.17
N VAL A 418 11.09 45.45 4.40
CA VAL A 418 12.03 46.14 3.51
C VAL A 418 12.74 47.31 4.20
N LYS A 419 12.61 47.42 5.52
CA LYS A 419 13.17 48.52 6.31
C LYS A 419 14.71 48.48 6.31
N ALA A 420 15.29 49.20 5.32
CA ALA A 420 16.75 49.26 5.15
C ALA A 420 17.48 50.00 6.26
N LYS A 421 16.78 50.92 7.00
CA LYS A 421 17.33 51.78 8.05
C LYS A 421 16.44 51.75 9.30
N LYS A 422 16.90 52.28 10.43
CA LYS A 422 16.16 52.25 11.70
C LYS A 422 14.86 53.10 11.65
N LEU A 423 14.84 54.20 10.89
CA LEU A 423 13.69 55.04 10.63
C LEU A 423 13.17 54.87 9.21
N TYR A 424 11.88 54.95 9.02
CA TYR A 424 11.27 55.01 7.70
C TYR A 424 11.62 56.32 6.96
N PRO A 425 11.66 56.36 5.61
CA PRO A 425 11.98 57.58 4.87
C PRO A 425 11.15 58.77 5.27
N LEU A 426 9.84 58.60 5.46
CA LEU A 426 8.94 59.65 5.92
C LEU A 426 9.28 60.16 7.34
N GLN A 427 9.71 59.26 8.25
CA GLN A 427 10.13 59.67 9.59
C GLN A 427 11.43 60.50 9.56
N VAL A 428 12.38 60.12 8.70
CA VAL A 428 13.60 60.88 8.48
C VAL A 428 13.31 62.29 7.96
N GLU A 429 12.37 62.41 7.01
CA GLU A 429 11.97 63.70 6.48
C GLU A 429 11.27 64.55 7.52
N LEU A 430 10.38 63.99 8.33
CA LEU A 430 9.76 64.68 9.46
C LEU A 430 10.78 65.16 10.50
N VAL A 431 11.81 64.35 10.77
CA VAL A 431 12.89 64.78 11.69
C VAL A 431 13.65 65.96 11.08
N LYS A 432 14.02 65.92 9.79
CA LYS A 432 14.69 67.07 9.11
C LYS A 432 13.86 68.32 9.19
N GLN A 433 12.58 68.25 8.78
CA GLN A 433 11.65 69.41 8.82
C GLN A 433 11.50 69.97 10.24
N ARG A 434 11.49 69.10 11.24
CA ARG A 434 11.41 69.54 12.65
C ARG A 434 12.67 70.27 13.07
N PHE A 435 13.85 69.79 12.71
CA PHE A 435 15.09 70.47 12.98
C PHE A 435 15.25 71.79 12.22
N ASP A 436 14.78 71.89 10.97
CA ASP A 436 14.70 73.12 10.23
C ASP A 436 13.78 74.15 10.89
N TYR A 437 12.63 73.68 11.44
CA TYR A 437 11.73 74.53 12.19
C TYR A 437 12.39 75.02 13.50
N ILE A 438 13.08 74.18 14.23
CA ILE A 438 13.83 74.54 15.44
C ILE A 438 14.87 75.60 15.13
N ARG A 439 15.67 75.41 14.04
CA ARG A 439 16.63 76.42 13.59
C ARG A 439 15.98 77.79 13.31
N LYS A 440 14.85 77.78 12.60
CA LYS A 440 14.15 79.01 12.27
C LYS A 440 13.61 79.73 13.53
N GLU A 441 13.08 79.01 14.49
CA GLU A 441 12.65 79.60 15.77
C GLU A 441 13.81 80.19 16.55
N VAL A 442 14.99 79.53 16.56
CA VAL A 442 16.20 80.05 17.19
C VAL A 442 16.67 81.34 16.46
N GLU A 443 16.72 81.33 15.11
CA GLU A 443 17.07 82.50 14.28
C GLU A 443 16.13 83.67 14.55
N VAL A 444 14.82 83.46 14.53
CA VAL A 444 13.81 84.46 14.81
C VAL A 444 13.91 84.99 16.23
N GLY A 445 14.13 84.10 17.20
CA GLY A 445 14.38 84.44 18.61
C GLY A 445 15.60 85.37 18.78
N MET A 446 16.67 85.04 18.02
CA MET A 446 17.88 85.91 18.00
C MET A 446 17.57 87.29 17.44
N VAL A 447 16.89 87.36 16.30
CA VAL A 447 16.53 88.66 15.66
C VAL A 447 15.66 89.47 16.61
N ARG A 448 14.63 88.89 17.24
CA ARG A 448 13.77 89.56 18.21
C ARG A 448 14.59 90.06 19.39
N ARG A 449 15.52 89.29 19.92
CA ARG A 449 16.32 89.70 21.10
C ARG A 449 17.30 90.83 20.72
N LYS A 450 17.92 90.76 19.54
CA LYS A 450 18.76 91.85 19.01
C LYS A 450 17.94 93.15 18.87
N LEU A 451 16.73 93.07 18.29
CA LEU A 451 15.85 94.21 18.06
C LEU A 451 15.45 94.79 19.42
N GLN A 452 15.06 93.99 20.42
CA GLN A 452 14.71 94.43 21.74
C GLN A 452 15.85 95.18 22.42
N MET A 453 17.10 94.63 22.31
CA MET A 453 18.27 95.31 22.88
C MET A 453 18.55 96.67 22.21
N PHE A 454 18.33 96.79 20.91
CA PHE A 454 18.46 98.06 20.23
C PHE A 454 17.40 99.12 20.63
N LEU A 455 16.23 98.67 21.02
CA LEU A 455 15.14 99.52 21.41
C LEU A 455 15.21 99.98 22.89
N GLU A 456 15.86 99.16 23.73
CA GLU A 456 15.84 99.37 25.23
C GLU A 456 17.14 99.98 25.76
N ARG A 457 18.27 100.04 24.95
CA ARG A 457 19.58 100.48 25.49
C ARG A 457 20.25 101.48 24.55
N ASP A 458 21.23 102.24 25.12
CA ASP A 458 22.07 103.13 24.32
C ASP A 458 22.94 102.38 23.36
N ARG A 459 23.21 102.99 22.20
CA ARG A 459 23.79 102.37 21.01
C ARG A 459 25.19 101.79 21.23
N GLY A 460 25.99 102.31 22.16
CA GLY A 460 27.35 101.81 22.47
C GLY A 460 27.38 100.51 23.27
N ASP A 461 26.54 100.41 24.29
CA ASP A 461 26.45 99.24 25.17
C ASP A 461 25.78 98.03 24.49
N ALA A 462 24.82 98.34 23.62
CA ALA A 462 24.06 97.34 22.86
C ALA A 462 24.97 96.53 21.89
N LEU A 463 25.96 97.19 21.24
CA LEU A 463 26.82 96.55 20.24
C LEU A 463 27.72 95.40 20.80
N GLY A 464 28.32 95.62 21.98
CA GLY A 464 29.16 94.61 22.62
C GLY A 464 28.40 93.40 23.13
N GLU A 465 27.18 93.59 23.60
CA GLU A 465 26.33 92.51 24.09
C GLU A 465 25.67 91.72 22.93
N ILE A 466 25.32 92.42 21.81
CA ILE A 466 24.86 91.80 20.58
C ILE A 466 25.91 90.89 19.96
N ALA A 467 27.21 91.25 20.04
CA ALA A 467 28.28 90.43 19.55
C ALA A 467 28.39 89.10 20.34
N ARG A 468 28.34 89.20 21.69
CA ARG A 468 28.32 87.98 22.57
C ARG A 468 27.08 87.11 22.32
N LEU A 469 25.93 87.76 22.19
CA LEU A 469 24.69 87.06 21.90
C LEU A 469 24.73 86.37 20.56
N SER A 470 25.34 86.97 19.57
CA SER A 470 25.53 86.36 18.24
C SER A 470 26.37 85.10 18.30
N GLU A 471 27.48 85.13 19.07
CA GLU A 471 28.35 83.96 19.27
C GLU A 471 27.63 82.82 19.98
N ASP A 472 26.87 83.12 21.01
CA ASP A 472 26.04 82.12 21.75
C ASP A 472 24.96 81.48 20.81
N PHE A 473 24.33 82.26 19.93
CA PHE A 473 23.36 81.74 18.98
C PHE A 473 24.00 80.89 17.89
N GLU A 474 25.17 81.29 17.35
CA GLU A 474 25.89 80.44 16.40
C GLU A 474 26.27 79.10 17.00
N GLN A 475 26.82 79.08 18.20
CA GLN A 475 27.14 77.82 18.93
C GLN A 475 25.88 76.97 19.17
N ARG A 476 24.71 77.59 19.36
CA ARG A 476 23.43 76.88 19.48
C ARG A 476 22.95 76.32 18.18
N LEU A 477 23.10 77.05 17.07
CA LEU A 477 22.78 76.55 15.73
C LEU A 477 23.68 75.39 15.32
N ASP A 478 24.98 75.48 15.61
CA ASP A 478 25.93 74.40 15.35
C ASP A 478 25.56 73.13 16.12
N ARG A 479 25.20 73.26 17.39
CA ARG A 479 24.71 72.10 18.21
C ARG A 479 23.46 71.47 17.64
N ILE A 480 22.52 72.23 17.14
CA ILE A 480 21.27 71.75 16.48
C ILE A 480 21.65 70.96 15.21
N GLN A 481 22.61 71.49 14.44
CA GLN A 481 23.10 70.79 13.24
C GLN A 481 23.81 69.46 13.61
N ASP A 482 24.70 69.49 14.60
CA ASP A 482 25.38 68.29 15.14
C ASP A 482 24.39 67.21 15.60
N TYR A 483 23.30 67.64 16.27
CA TYR A 483 22.26 66.70 16.69
C TYR A 483 21.52 66.06 15.52
N LEU A 484 21.19 66.81 14.50
CA LEU A 484 20.55 66.29 13.30
C LEU A 484 21.48 65.33 12.57
N GLU A 485 22.75 65.67 12.36
CA GLU A 485 23.74 64.82 11.70
C GLU A 485 23.96 63.53 12.51
N PHE A 486 24.02 63.63 13.82
CA PHE A 486 24.14 62.46 14.69
C PHE A 486 22.93 61.52 14.58
N ILE A 487 21.70 62.06 14.53
CA ILE A 487 20.49 61.25 14.33
C ILE A 487 20.51 60.56 12.97
N LEU A 488 20.91 61.25 11.90
CA LEU A 488 20.98 60.71 10.57
C LEU A 488 22.06 59.62 10.44
N GLN A 489 23.22 59.79 11.09
CA GLN A 489 24.27 58.77 11.17
C GLN A 489 23.82 57.54 11.94
N THR A 490 23.12 57.71 13.06
CA THR A 490 22.63 56.59 13.89
C THR A 490 21.47 55.84 13.24
N ASN A 491 20.85 56.41 12.19
CA ASN A 491 19.81 55.76 11.41
C ASN A 491 20.34 54.64 10.51
N GLU A 492 21.63 54.55 10.29
CA GLU A 492 22.24 53.46 9.51
C GLU A 492 22.05 52.09 10.22
N PRO A 493 22.01 50.94 9.47
CA PRO A 493 21.75 49.62 10.01
C PRO A 493 22.95 49.01 10.75
N THR A 494 23.64 49.81 11.50
CA THR A 494 24.80 49.41 12.33
C THR A 494 24.40 49.21 13.79
N LEU A 495 25.16 48.39 14.52
CA LEU A 495 25.02 48.28 15.98
C LEU A 495 25.36 49.61 16.66
N MET A 496 24.51 50.06 17.55
CA MET A 496 24.76 51.28 18.32
C MET A 496 25.62 50.97 19.53
N GLU A 497 26.69 51.76 19.71
CA GLU A 497 27.52 51.72 20.91
C GLU A 497 26.83 52.38 22.08
N GLN A 498 27.20 52.04 23.33
CA GLN A 498 26.62 52.60 24.54
C GLN A 498 26.73 54.13 24.59
N GLY A 499 27.78 54.73 24.05
CA GLY A 499 28.00 56.18 23.97
C GLY A 499 26.95 56.86 23.08
N GLN A 500 26.54 56.23 21.99
CA GLN A 500 25.54 56.75 21.07
C GLN A 500 24.15 56.81 21.73
N PHE A 501 23.77 55.81 22.55
CA PHE A 501 22.54 55.81 23.30
C PHE A 501 22.48 56.97 24.31
N ARG A 502 23.61 57.33 24.98
CA ARG A 502 23.63 58.46 25.89
C ARG A 502 23.37 59.78 25.15
N LYS A 503 24.03 59.98 23.98
CA LYS A 503 23.82 61.19 23.17
C LYS A 503 22.40 61.28 22.63
N LEU A 504 21.78 60.20 22.21
CA LEU A 504 20.36 60.20 21.82
C LEU A 504 19.43 60.60 22.99
N ASN A 505 19.71 60.07 24.20
CA ASN A 505 18.94 60.45 25.39
C ASN A 505 19.14 61.92 25.79
N GLU A 506 20.30 62.50 25.54
CA GLU A 506 20.55 63.92 25.71
C GLU A 506 19.75 64.76 24.74
N ILE A 507 19.69 64.37 23.46
CA ILE A 507 18.90 65.04 22.44
C ILE A 507 17.40 64.95 22.77
N ALA A 508 16.92 63.78 23.20
CA ALA A 508 15.53 63.58 23.60
C ALA A 508 15.07 64.39 24.78
N LYS A 509 15.98 64.89 25.61
CA LYS A 509 15.70 65.79 26.73
C LYS A 509 15.69 67.26 26.32
N GLN A 510 16.13 67.60 25.12
CA GLN A 510 16.14 68.98 24.62
C GLN A 510 14.72 69.38 24.23
N SER A 511 14.40 70.63 24.55
CA SER A 511 13.11 71.25 24.15
C SER A 511 13.34 72.63 23.53
N PHE A 512 12.38 73.09 22.80
CA PHE A 512 12.34 74.46 22.25
C PHE A 512 10.94 75.03 22.39
N LEU A 513 10.86 76.35 22.43
CA LEU A 513 9.56 77.05 22.46
C LEU A 513 9.15 77.32 20.99
N ASP A 514 7.91 76.96 20.68
CA ASP A 514 7.33 77.28 19.36
C ASP A 514 6.88 78.75 19.30
N SER A 515 6.41 79.19 18.13
CA SER A 515 5.92 80.54 17.91
C SER A 515 4.73 80.97 18.79
N LYS A 516 4.06 79.99 19.44
CA LYS A 516 2.94 80.16 20.34
C LYS A 516 3.34 80.16 21.83
N GLY A 517 4.62 79.91 22.10
CA GLY A 517 5.16 79.82 23.48
C GLY A 517 4.99 78.45 24.12
N SER A 518 4.60 77.39 23.35
CA SER A 518 4.50 76.04 23.82
C SER A 518 5.88 75.38 23.80
N GLU A 519 6.23 74.65 24.87
CA GLU A 519 7.47 73.88 24.94
C GLU A 519 7.29 72.54 24.26
N LEU A 520 8.11 72.26 23.23
CA LEU A 520 8.09 71.04 22.41
C LEU A 520 9.46 70.35 22.47
N PRO A 521 9.53 69.00 22.52
CA PRO A 521 10.80 68.28 22.50
C PRO A 521 11.46 68.33 21.11
N TYR A 522 12.76 68.12 21.04
CA TYR A 522 13.52 68.06 19.78
C TYR A 522 13.15 66.83 18.94
N ILE A 523 12.94 65.64 19.58
CA ILE A 523 12.60 64.37 18.97
C ILE A 523 11.54 63.63 19.76
#